data_0920fa0e62751e1952a349028cb4f8b0
#
_entry.id   0920fa0e62751e1952a349028cb4f8b0
#
_cell.length_a   1.000
_cell.length_b   1.000
_cell.length_c   1.000
_cell.angle_alpha   90.00
_cell.angle_beta   90.00
_cell.angle_gamma   90.00
#
_symmetry.space_group_name_H-M   'P 1'
#
loop_
_entity.id
_entity.type
_entity.pdbx_description
1 polymer ?
#
loop_
_entity_poly.entity_id
_entity_poly.type
_entity_poly.pdbx_seq_one_letter_code
_entity_poly.pdbx_strand_id
1 'polypeptide(L)'
;MSKEKNTNKDNFLFKDNKSIKELFENIPEKFYQNFSLIVLLMMIFLVVEQTVVRFVTQDSSETMYKNHFLYIGIIAIISGLLYVIGNCYKFKKGEFKSYLYNHVNDVLLIILLFWTIITSITGIHREESFFGSYFRLNGVRSYFIYAGLYICARCVFHNKKYKRIIIWMIPVAITIQNSLIIAHMITEKNVYRWGAFYNENHCAYVIGVSIALLMTLMVYEEKTRLKIIAGLLLFINIISLIHNNSFGPILANTVALIFFVVLFLIKNKKATMSLVMMLLVVDLSCFVGNEMNNNSFVDNFKIFFGDVDKLTDKDDYTEEEYKQIGTDRMRLWMGSCEIIKRKPIFGCGPENTREASGYISSTAHNEYLTIATENGIFAGILYILSLVILLSKKIKNIKYWNKYTLCIGTAVVEYLCSAFVGVMLYYSVLYYFILLGLLSGEEKE
;
A
#
# COMPACT_ATOMS: atom_id res chain seq x y z
N MET A 1 25.22 43.64 -33.38
CA MET A 1 24.54 42.35 -33.68
C MET A 1 24.09 41.71 -32.36
N SER A 2 22.86 42.00 -32.00
CA SER A 2 22.22 41.50 -30.79
C SER A 2 21.76 40.07 -31.02
N LYS A 3 22.23 39.14 -30.18
CA LYS A 3 21.66 37.79 -30.09
C LYS A 3 20.30 37.90 -29.40
N GLU A 4 19.21 37.85 -30.14
CA GLU A 4 17.88 37.56 -29.62
C GLU A 4 17.91 36.20 -28.96
N LYS A 5 17.77 36.19 -27.63
CA LYS A 5 17.46 34.99 -26.86
C LYS A 5 16.04 34.55 -27.23
N ASN A 6 15.96 33.48 -27.99
CA ASN A 6 14.73 32.78 -28.31
C ASN A 6 14.10 32.22 -27.02
N THR A 7 13.23 32.99 -26.36
CA THR A 7 12.45 32.60 -25.19
C THR A 7 11.06 32.13 -25.59
N ASN A 8 10.97 31.32 -26.62
CA ASN A 8 9.73 30.55 -26.86
C ASN A 8 9.77 29.23 -26.10
N LYS A 9 9.51 29.27 -24.79
CA LYS A 9 9.00 28.12 -24.09
C LYS A 9 7.60 27.89 -24.64
N ASP A 10 7.49 26.94 -25.55
CA ASP A 10 6.26 26.50 -26.18
C ASP A 10 5.19 26.18 -25.11
N ASN A 11 4.32 27.12 -24.88
CA ASN A 11 3.19 26.96 -24.00
C ASN A 11 2.14 26.13 -24.79
N PHE A 12 2.17 24.82 -24.66
CA PHE A 12 1.36 23.88 -25.45
C PHE A 12 -0.15 24.18 -25.38
N LEU A 13 -0.60 24.88 -24.32
CA LEU A 13 -2.00 25.30 -24.13
C LEU A 13 -2.43 26.39 -25.13
N PHE A 14 -1.48 27.14 -25.69
CA PHE A 14 -1.78 28.25 -26.63
C PHE A 14 -1.44 27.90 -28.08
N LYS A 15 -1.15 26.61 -28.40
CA LYS A 15 -1.10 26.16 -29.78
C LYS A 15 -2.52 26.10 -30.35
N ASP A 16 -2.72 26.56 -31.57
CA ASP A 16 -3.98 26.40 -32.32
C ASP A 16 -4.22 24.92 -32.64
N ASN A 17 -4.77 24.19 -31.64
CA ASN A 17 -5.12 22.78 -31.83
C ASN A 17 -6.48 22.69 -32.53
N LYS A 18 -6.51 22.10 -33.72
CA LYS A 18 -7.72 21.91 -34.53
C LYS A 18 -8.64 20.81 -34.01
N SER A 19 -8.16 19.95 -33.12
CA SER A 19 -8.93 18.85 -32.55
C SER A 19 -8.47 18.50 -31.14
N ILE A 20 -9.33 17.83 -30.37
CA ILE A 20 -9.02 17.27 -29.04
C ILE A 20 -7.84 16.31 -29.13
N LYS A 21 -7.73 15.52 -30.23
CA LYS A 21 -6.62 14.63 -30.48
C LYS A 21 -5.31 15.37 -30.53
N GLU A 22 -5.20 16.44 -31.33
CA GLU A 22 -4.00 17.26 -31.46
C GLU A 22 -3.60 17.90 -30.13
N LEU A 23 -4.59 18.32 -29.32
CA LEU A 23 -4.33 18.84 -27.97
C LEU A 23 -3.59 17.79 -27.12
N PHE A 24 -4.12 16.56 -27.03
CA PHE A 24 -3.49 15.50 -26.24
C PHE A 24 -2.16 15.03 -26.80
N GLU A 25 -1.98 14.98 -28.13
CA GLU A 25 -0.70 14.66 -28.76
C GLU A 25 0.39 15.71 -28.45
N ASN A 26 0.00 16.95 -28.31
CA ASN A 26 0.89 18.07 -28.01
C ASN A 26 1.25 18.21 -26.53
N ILE A 27 0.53 17.58 -25.59
CA ILE A 27 0.86 17.62 -24.16
C ILE A 27 2.18 16.86 -23.93
N PRO A 28 3.22 17.51 -23.38
CA PRO A 28 4.47 16.83 -23.08
C PRO A 28 4.29 15.76 -21.99
N GLU A 29 4.99 14.62 -22.14
CA GLU A 29 4.98 13.57 -21.12
C GLU A 29 5.36 14.09 -19.72
N LYS A 30 6.30 15.03 -19.67
CA LYS A 30 6.73 15.69 -18.44
C LYS A 30 5.61 16.40 -17.70
N PHE A 31 4.59 16.89 -18.39
CA PHE A 31 3.42 17.50 -17.76
C PHE A 31 2.65 16.46 -16.94
N TYR A 32 2.33 15.31 -17.55
CA TYR A 32 1.65 14.21 -16.84
C TYR A 32 2.46 13.70 -15.66
N GLN A 33 3.78 13.55 -15.82
CA GLN A 33 4.67 13.11 -14.76
C GLN A 33 4.73 14.11 -13.59
N ASN A 34 4.84 15.42 -13.88
CA ASN A 34 4.86 16.45 -12.83
C ASN A 34 3.53 16.48 -12.06
N PHE A 35 2.41 16.46 -12.78
CA PHE A 35 1.09 16.49 -12.16
C PHE A 35 0.85 15.25 -11.30
N SER A 36 1.15 14.06 -11.84
CA SER A 36 1.06 12.81 -11.08
C SER A 36 1.98 12.81 -9.84
N LEU A 37 3.22 13.32 -9.94
CA LEU A 37 4.11 13.42 -8.79
C LEU A 37 3.54 14.28 -7.67
N ILE A 38 2.99 15.46 -8.01
CA ILE A 38 2.38 16.37 -7.02
C ILE A 38 1.24 15.66 -6.31
N VAL A 39 0.34 15.01 -7.05
CA VAL A 39 -0.81 14.29 -6.49
C VAL A 39 -0.35 13.16 -5.55
N LEU A 40 0.66 12.38 -5.97
CA LEU A 40 1.20 11.31 -5.13
C LEU A 40 1.84 11.85 -3.85
N LEU A 41 2.59 12.95 -3.93
CA LEU A 41 3.19 13.57 -2.74
C LEU A 41 2.11 14.12 -1.79
N MET A 42 1.09 14.80 -2.31
CA MET A 42 -0.04 15.25 -1.47
C MET A 42 -0.68 14.06 -0.73
N MET A 43 -0.92 12.94 -1.44
CA MET A 43 -1.52 11.75 -0.84
C MET A 43 -0.59 11.10 0.20
N ILE A 44 0.73 11.01 -0.07
CA ILE A 44 1.71 10.44 0.87
C ILE A 44 1.78 11.27 2.17
N PHE A 45 1.70 12.60 2.09
CA PHE A 45 1.83 13.47 3.24
C PHE A 45 0.53 13.71 4.03
N LEU A 46 -0.60 13.17 3.60
CA LEU A 46 -1.85 13.23 4.38
C LEU A 46 -1.69 12.66 5.79
N VAL A 47 -0.89 11.61 5.97
CA VAL A 47 -0.63 11.04 7.29
C VAL A 47 0.08 12.04 8.22
N VAL A 48 0.97 12.87 7.69
CA VAL A 48 1.64 13.91 8.47
C VAL A 48 0.66 15.01 8.87
N GLU A 49 -0.17 15.46 7.93
CA GLU A 49 -1.23 16.42 8.20
C GLU A 49 -2.15 15.94 9.33
N GLN A 50 -2.69 14.74 9.21
CA GLN A 50 -3.58 14.17 10.22
C GLN A 50 -2.88 14.00 11.58
N THR A 51 -1.61 13.60 11.57
CA THR A 51 -0.84 13.46 12.80
C THR A 51 -0.67 14.82 13.49
N VAL A 52 -0.31 15.87 12.74
CA VAL A 52 -0.17 17.24 13.26
C VAL A 52 -1.51 17.74 13.81
N VAL A 53 -2.60 17.60 13.04
CA VAL A 53 -3.93 18.01 13.51
C VAL A 53 -4.28 17.32 14.80
N ARG A 54 -4.13 16.01 14.87
CA ARG A 54 -4.49 15.22 16.05
C ARG A 54 -3.68 15.58 17.30
N PHE A 55 -2.35 15.73 17.16
CA PHE A 55 -1.47 16.00 18.29
C PHE A 55 -1.36 17.48 18.66
N VAL A 56 -1.53 18.40 17.72
CA VAL A 56 -1.42 19.84 17.98
C VAL A 56 -2.76 20.45 18.37
N THR A 57 -3.84 20.08 17.67
CA THR A 57 -5.18 20.64 17.93
C THR A 57 -6.01 19.79 18.87
N GLN A 58 -5.55 18.59 19.24
CA GLN A 58 -6.28 17.57 20.02
C GLN A 58 -7.63 17.18 19.36
N ASP A 59 -7.82 17.51 18.09
CA ASP A 59 -8.99 17.09 17.33
C ASP A 59 -8.84 15.62 16.94
N SER A 60 -9.71 14.78 17.48
CA SER A 60 -9.77 13.36 17.17
C SER A 60 -10.63 13.03 15.95
N SER A 61 -11.22 14.05 15.28
CA SER A 61 -12.08 13.80 14.14
C SER A 61 -11.32 13.30 12.92
N GLU A 62 -11.83 12.25 12.29
CA GLU A 62 -11.30 11.74 11.03
C GLU A 62 -11.80 12.55 9.82
N THR A 63 -12.74 13.46 10.03
CA THR A 63 -13.50 14.11 8.95
C THR A 63 -12.61 14.87 7.99
N MET A 64 -11.61 15.60 8.51
CA MET A 64 -10.70 16.38 7.70
C MET A 64 -9.83 15.46 6.82
N TYR A 65 -9.25 14.41 7.39
CA TYR A 65 -8.46 13.42 6.66
C TYR A 65 -9.27 12.74 5.56
N LYS A 66 -10.50 12.31 5.86
CA LYS A 66 -11.42 11.71 4.89
C LYS A 66 -11.73 12.64 3.73
N ASN A 67 -12.03 13.90 4.02
CA ASN A 67 -12.32 14.89 3.01
C ASN A 67 -11.10 15.15 2.11
N HIS A 68 -9.92 15.32 2.69
CA HIS A 68 -8.69 15.53 1.92
C HIS A 68 -8.31 14.30 1.09
N PHE A 69 -8.46 13.08 1.64
CA PHE A 69 -8.31 11.85 0.88
C PHE A 69 -9.24 11.84 -0.34
N LEU A 70 -10.51 12.22 -0.18
CA LEU A 70 -11.47 12.25 -1.28
C LEU A 70 -11.13 13.34 -2.31
N TYR A 71 -10.79 14.55 -1.89
CA TYR A 71 -10.44 15.64 -2.82
C TYR A 71 -9.18 15.34 -3.62
N ILE A 72 -8.11 14.94 -2.94
CA ILE A 72 -6.86 14.54 -3.62
C ILE A 72 -7.10 13.30 -4.47
N GLY A 73 -7.95 12.38 -4.01
CA GLY A 73 -8.34 11.18 -4.74
C GLY A 73 -9.04 11.48 -6.05
N ILE A 74 -9.96 12.47 -6.08
CA ILE A 74 -10.58 12.93 -7.32
C ILE A 74 -9.52 13.50 -8.27
N ILE A 75 -8.58 14.28 -7.76
CA ILE A 75 -7.48 14.81 -8.57
C ILE A 75 -6.60 13.66 -9.10
N ALA A 76 -6.38 12.60 -8.32
CA ALA A 76 -5.66 11.41 -8.76
C ALA A 76 -6.39 10.68 -9.91
N ILE A 77 -7.70 10.53 -9.81
CA ILE A 77 -8.53 9.97 -10.91
C ILE A 77 -8.39 10.81 -12.16
N ILE A 78 -8.53 12.13 -12.05
CA ILE A 78 -8.41 13.05 -13.19
C ILE A 78 -7.01 12.96 -13.80
N SER A 79 -5.95 13.00 -12.99
CA SER A 79 -4.55 12.87 -13.44
C SER A 79 -4.32 11.54 -14.17
N GLY A 80 -4.81 10.45 -13.60
CA GLY A 80 -4.71 9.12 -14.20
C GLY A 80 -5.44 9.03 -15.54
N LEU A 81 -6.68 9.54 -15.61
CA LEU A 81 -7.48 9.56 -16.85
C LEU A 81 -6.80 10.41 -17.93
N LEU A 82 -6.29 11.60 -17.61
CA LEU A 82 -5.57 12.44 -18.57
C LEU A 82 -4.37 11.71 -19.15
N TYR A 83 -3.60 11.02 -18.30
CA TYR A 83 -2.46 10.21 -18.75
C TYR A 83 -2.88 9.06 -19.66
N VAL A 84 -3.92 8.31 -19.29
CA VAL A 84 -4.44 7.18 -20.11
C VAL A 84 -4.94 7.69 -21.46
N ILE A 85 -5.78 8.73 -21.48
CA ILE A 85 -6.31 9.32 -22.71
C ILE A 85 -5.17 9.82 -23.60
N GLY A 86 -4.21 10.56 -23.03
CA GLY A 86 -3.05 11.06 -23.77
C GLY A 86 -2.22 9.95 -24.40
N ASN A 87 -2.05 8.81 -23.73
CA ASN A 87 -1.37 7.65 -24.29
C ASN A 87 -2.22 6.93 -25.35
N CYS A 88 -3.54 6.80 -25.15
CA CYS A 88 -4.42 6.19 -26.15
C CYS A 88 -4.35 6.90 -27.49
N TYR A 89 -4.26 8.23 -27.51
CA TYR A 89 -4.10 8.99 -28.76
C TYR A 89 -2.73 8.81 -29.42
N LYS A 90 -1.69 8.44 -28.65
CA LYS A 90 -0.33 8.19 -29.16
C LYS A 90 -0.14 6.77 -29.72
N PHE A 91 -1.04 5.82 -29.43
CA PHE A 91 -0.94 4.46 -29.94
C PHE A 91 -1.16 4.41 -31.47
N LYS A 92 -0.24 3.76 -32.18
CA LYS A 92 -0.46 3.40 -33.57
C LYS A 92 -1.40 2.20 -33.69
N LYS A 93 -1.98 2.01 -34.89
CA LYS A 93 -2.86 0.89 -35.18
C LYS A 93 -2.14 -0.45 -34.87
N GLY A 94 -2.71 -1.24 -33.96
CA GLY A 94 -2.14 -2.54 -33.51
C GLY A 94 -1.31 -2.49 -32.24
N GLU A 95 -0.72 -1.36 -31.85
CA GLU A 95 0.09 -1.25 -30.63
C GLU A 95 -0.76 -1.42 -29.36
N PHE A 96 -2.01 -0.97 -29.39
CA PHE A 96 -2.94 -1.10 -28.26
C PHE A 96 -3.21 -2.58 -27.91
N LYS A 97 -3.38 -3.46 -28.93
CA LYS A 97 -3.56 -4.90 -28.69
C LYS A 97 -2.33 -5.52 -28.05
N SER A 98 -1.14 -5.16 -28.54
CA SER A 98 0.14 -5.61 -27.97
C SER A 98 0.31 -5.12 -26.52
N TYR A 99 -0.07 -3.86 -26.28
CA TYR A 99 -0.05 -3.29 -24.92
C TYR A 99 -0.93 -4.09 -23.96
N LEU A 100 -2.18 -4.38 -24.31
CA LEU A 100 -3.09 -5.16 -23.46
C LEU A 100 -2.54 -6.57 -23.18
N TYR A 101 -1.95 -7.23 -24.19
CA TYR A 101 -1.35 -8.55 -24.02
C TYR A 101 -0.15 -8.53 -23.06
N ASN A 102 0.67 -7.49 -23.14
CA ASN A 102 1.83 -7.34 -22.26
C ASN A 102 1.46 -6.91 -20.83
N HIS A 103 0.27 -6.33 -20.63
CA HIS A 103 -0.20 -5.79 -19.35
C HIS A 103 -1.48 -6.47 -18.86
N VAL A 104 -1.54 -7.81 -18.93
CA VAL A 104 -2.71 -8.60 -18.52
C VAL A 104 -3.11 -8.32 -17.06
N ASN A 105 -2.14 -8.10 -16.17
CA ASN A 105 -2.42 -7.70 -14.78
C ASN A 105 -3.25 -6.41 -14.68
N ASP A 106 -2.98 -5.42 -15.53
CA ASP A 106 -3.75 -4.16 -15.56
C ASP A 106 -5.17 -4.40 -16.07
N VAL A 107 -5.31 -5.25 -17.09
CA VAL A 107 -6.62 -5.62 -17.64
C VAL A 107 -7.47 -6.31 -16.58
N LEU A 108 -6.89 -7.22 -15.79
CA LEU A 108 -7.60 -7.88 -14.70
C LEU A 108 -8.03 -6.91 -13.60
N LEU A 109 -7.18 -5.94 -13.25
CA LEU A 109 -7.55 -4.89 -12.27
C LEU A 109 -8.66 -3.97 -12.81
N ILE A 110 -8.67 -3.66 -14.10
CA ILE A 110 -9.76 -2.90 -14.73
C ILE A 110 -11.06 -3.71 -14.71
N ILE A 111 -11.01 -5.00 -15.06
CA ILE A 111 -12.18 -5.88 -14.96
C ILE A 111 -12.70 -5.95 -13.52
N LEU A 112 -11.81 -6.08 -12.54
CA LEU A 112 -12.15 -6.07 -11.12
C LEU A 112 -12.86 -4.77 -10.73
N LEU A 113 -12.35 -3.61 -11.16
CA LEU A 113 -12.96 -2.31 -10.89
C LEU A 113 -14.40 -2.21 -11.43
N PHE A 114 -14.61 -2.64 -12.69
CA PHE A 114 -15.97 -2.67 -13.27
C PHE A 114 -16.87 -3.71 -12.58
N TRP A 115 -16.29 -4.86 -12.20
CA TRP A 115 -17.03 -5.87 -11.44
C TRP A 115 -17.50 -5.36 -10.09
N THR A 116 -16.67 -4.58 -9.40
CA THR A 116 -17.03 -3.94 -8.13
C THR A 116 -18.24 -2.99 -8.29
N ILE A 117 -18.40 -2.31 -9.42
CA ILE A 117 -19.61 -1.52 -9.70
C ILE A 117 -20.84 -2.44 -9.78
N ILE A 118 -20.74 -3.56 -10.48
CA ILE A 118 -21.85 -4.52 -10.64
C ILE A 118 -22.26 -5.09 -9.27
N THR A 119 -21.29 -5.51 -8.46
CA THR A 119 -21.54 -6.07 -7.12
C THR A 119 -22.11 -5.04 -6.16
N SER A 120 -21.79 -3.77 -6.32
CA SER A 120 -22.37 -2.67 -5.54
C SER A 120 -23.85 -2.43 -5.85
N ILE A 121 -24.27 -2.61 -7.11
CA ILE A 121 -25.69 -2.52 -7.50
C ILE A 121 -26.52 -3.63 -6.83
N THR A 122 -25.91 -4.80 -6.65
CA THR A 122 -26.56 -5.97 -6.02
C THR A 122 -26.30 -6.06 -4.51
N GLY A 123 -25.53 -5.13 -3.95
CA GLY A 123 -25.18 -5.07 -2.52
C GLY A 123 -26.40 -4.86 -1.62
N ILE A 124 -26.27 -5.23 -0.34
CA ILE A 124 -27.31 -5.10 0.69
C ILE A 124 -27.61 -3.61 0.91
N HIS A 125 -26.58 -2.79 1.13
CA HIS A 125 -26.65 -1.35 1.28
C HIS A 125 -25.89 -0.67 0.13
N ARG A 126 -26.60 -0.29 -0.93
CA ARG A 126 -26.02 0.26 -2.15
C ARG A 126 -25.23 1.54 -1.89
N GLU A 127 -25.76 2.43 -1.07
CA GLU A 127 -25.10 3.70 -0.75
C GLU A 127 -23.70 3.47 -0.15
N GLU A 128 -23.60 2.61 0.85
CA GLU A 128 -22.31 2.24 1.44
C GLU A 128 -21.40 1.51 0.44
N SER A 129 -21.97 0.65 -0.42
CA SER A 129 -21.20 -0.03 -1.46
C SER A 129 -20.59 0.94 -2.48
N PHE A 130 -21.27 2.04 -2.81
CA PHE A 130 -20.74 3.05 -3.73
C PHE A 130 -19.82 4.06 -3.05
N PHE A 131 -20.22 4.59 -1.90
CA PHE A 131 -19.52 5.72 -1.26
C PHE A 131 -18.59 5.28 -0.11
N GLY A 132 -18.72 4.06 0.34
CA GLY A 132 -18.01 3.53 1.52
C GLY A 132 -18.73 3.88 2.82
N SER A 133 -18.57 3.03 3.84
CA SER A 133 -19.05 3.34 5.18
C SER A 133 -18.26 4.49 5.80
N TYR A 134 -18.81 5.08 6.87
CA TYR A 134 -18.13 6.19 7.56
C TYR A 134 -16.72 5.80 8.05
N PHE A 135 -16.53 4.57 8.51
CA PHE A 135 -15.26 4.15 9.11
C PHE A 135 -14.23 3.67 8.09
N ARG A 136 -14.63 2.94 7.06
CA ARG A 136 -13.70 2.27 6.14
C ARG A 136 -13.50 3.01 4.83
N LEU A 137 -14.52 3.76 4.37
CA LEU A 137 -14.52 4.45 3.07
C LEU A 137 -14.12 3.54 1.89
N ASN A 138 -14.37 2.22 1.97
CA ASN A 138 -13.86 1.26 1.00
C ASN A 138 -14.90 0.86 -0.07
N GLY A 139 -15.79 1.79 -0.45
CA GLY A 139 -16.74 1.61 -1.55
C GLY A 139 -16.10 1.83 -2.93
N VAL A 140 -16.92 1.70 -3.99
CA VAL A 140 -16.53 1.90 -5.41
C VAL A 140 -15.71 3.16 -5.61
N ARG A 141 -16.12 4.27 -4.98
CA ARG A 141 -15.40 5.55 -5.06
C ARG A 141 -13.93 5.43 -4.70
N SER A 142 -13.61 4.71 -3.63
CA SER A 142 -12.22 4.51 -3.18
C SER A 142 -11.45 3.57 -4.12
N TYR A 143 -12.08 2.56 -4.70
CA TYR A 143 -11.45 1.73 -5.73
C TYR A 143 -11.03 2.56 -6.96
N PHE A 144 -11.83 3.55 -7.38
CA PHE A 144 -11.42 4.49 -8.43
C PHE A 144 -10.24 5.37 -8.00
N ILE A 145 -10.21 5.82 -6.74
CA ILE A 145 -9.07 6.56 -6.19
C ILE A 145 -7.80 5.71 -6.22
N TYR A 146 -7.87 4.46 -5.79
CA TYR A 146 -6.74 3.52 -5.82
C TYR A 146 -6.25 3.28 -7.25
N ALA A 147 -7.16 3.11 -8.21
CA ALA A 147 -6.82 3.03 -9.62
C ALA A 147 -6.13 4.30 -10.13
N GLY A 148 -6.62 5.48 -9.74
CA GLY A 148 -6.00 6.76 -10.06
C GLY A 148 -4.57 6.87 -9.51
N LEU A 149 -4.35 6.51 -8.24
CA LEU A 149 -3.02 6.49 -7.62
C LEU A 149 -2.07 5.49 -8.29
N TYR A 150 -2.55 4.29 -8.61
CA TYR A 150 -1.82 3.28 -9.36
C TYR A 150 -1.35 3.81 -10.72
N ILE A 151 -2.24 4.45 -11.49
CA ILE A 151 -1.93 5.02 -12.80
C ILE A 151 -0.96 6.20 -12.67
N CYS A 152 -1.15 7.09 -11.69
CA CYS A 152 -0.22 8.19 -11.41
C CYS A 152 1.18 7.67 -11.08
N ALA A 153 1.29 6.64 -10.25
CA ALA A 153 2.57 6.01 -9.89
C ALA A 153 3.25 5.39 -11.12
N ARG A 154 2.47 4.72 -11.97
CA ARG A 154 2.95 4.18 -13.23
C ARG A 154 3.43 5.27 -14.21
N CYS A 155 2.74 6.40 -14.26
CA CYS A 155 3.13 7.56 -15.08
C CYS A 155 4.52 8.09 -14.69
N VAL A 156 4.84 8.15 -13.40
CA VAL A 156 6.13 8.65 -12.92
C VAL A 156 7.26 7.60 -12.94
N PHE A 157 6.95 6.34 -13.17
CA PHE A 157 7.90 5.23 -13.08
C PHE A 157 9.15 5.41 -13.95
N HIS A 158 8.99 5.86 -15.20
CA HIS A 158 10.10 6.04 -16.14
C HIS A 158 11.03 7.20 -15.75
N ASN A 159 10.60 8.11 -14.89
CA ASN A 159 11.41 9.19 -14.39
C ASN A 159 12.18 8.74 -13.13
N LYS A 160 13.46 8.37 -13.30
CA LYS A 160 14.31 7.88 -12.20
C LYS A 160 14.33 8.82 -10.98
N LYS A 161 14.31 10.14 -11.21
CA LYS A 161 14.28 11.14 -10.14
C LYS A 161 12.97 11.10 -9.37
N TYR A 162 11.81 11.02 -10.06
CA TYR A 162 10.50 11.02 -9.43
C TYR A 162 10.24 9.71 -8.69
N LYS A 163 10.59 8.58 -9.30
CA LYS A 163 10.58 7.27 -8.64
C LYS A 163 11.36 7.30 -7.32
N ARG A 164 12.58 7.84 -7.35
CA ARG A 164 13.40 7.99 -6.15
C ARG A 164 12.74 8.89 -5.10
N ILE A 165 12.15 10.02 -5.50
CA ILE A 165 11.44 10.93 -4.60
C ILE A 165 10.34 10.16 -3.86
N ILE A 166 9.47 9.43 -4.56
CA ILE A 166 8.36 8.70 -3.95
C ILE A 166 8.88 7.64 -2.96
N ILE A 167 9.89 6.85 -3.35
CA ILE A 167 10.47 5.80 -2.51
C ILE A 167 11.05 6.37 -1.19
N TRP A 168 11.59 7.59 -1.21
CA TRP A 168 12.09 8.25 -0.01
C TRP A 168 11.00 8.97 0.79
N MET A 169 10.00 9.57 0.10
CA MET A 169 8.98 10.37 0.79
C MET A 169 7.98 9.54 1.57
N ILE A 170 7.71 8.30 1.15
CA ILE A 170 6.88 7.38 1.92
C ILE A 170 7.48 7.16 3.32
N PRO A 171 8.71 6.60 3.47
CA PRO A 171 9.26 6.37 4.80
C PRO A 171 9.54 7.67 5.58
N VAL A 172 9.84 8.79 4.92
CA VAL A 172 9.99 10.09 5.59
C VAL A 172 8.66 10.52 6.23
N ALA A 173 7.56 10.49 5.49
CA ALA A 173 6.24 10.86 6.02
C ALA A 173 5.83 9.97 7.21
N ILE A 174 6.04 8.65 7.09
CA ILE A 174 5.72 7.69 8.15
C ILE A 174 6.64 7.89 9.37
N THR A 175 7.93 8.17 9.17
CA THR A 175 8.84 8.43 10.29
C THR A 175 8.49 9.72 11.03
N ILE A 176 8.05 10.77 10.34
CA ILE A 176 7.57 12.01 10.99
C ILE A 176 6.40 11.68 11.93
N GLN A 177 5.40 10.93 11.45
CA GLN A 177 4.30 10.46 12.28
C GLN A 177 4.81 9.67 13.49
N ASN A 178 5.67 8.68 13.26
CA ASN A 178 6.19 7.81 14.31
C ASN A 178 7.01 8.56 15.35
N SER A 179 7.78 9.56 14.93
CA SER A 179 8.54 10.42 15.84
C SER A 179 7.63 11.22 16.77
N LEU A 180 6.49 11.70 16.27
CA LEU A 180 5.48 12.40 17.09
C LEU A 180 4.79 11.44 18.07
N ILE A 181 4.50 10.20 17.65
CA ILE A 181 3.94 9.17 18.54
C ILE A 181 4.91 8.87 19.69
N ILE A 182 6.20 8.67 19.38
CA ILE A 182 7.24 8.41 20.38
C ILE A 182 7.41 9.61 21.33
N ALA A 183 7.45 10.83 20.79
CA ALA A 183 7.57 12.05 21.60
C ALA A 183 6.38 12.19 22.56
N HIS A 184 5.15 11.94 22.09
CA HIS A 184 3.94 11.98 22.92
C HIS A 184 3.96 10.90 24.01
N MET A 185 4.41 9.69 23.67
CA MET A 185 4.56 8.60 24.64
C MET A 185 5.50 8.98 25.79
N ILE A 186 6.62 9.65 25.48
CA ILE A 186 7.62 10.05 26.47
C ILE A 186 7.09 11.18 27.36
N THR A 187 6.36 12.14 26.80
CA THR A 187 5.94 13.37 27.50
C THR A 187 4.65 13.21 28.30
N GLU A 188 3.66 12.52 27.75
CA GLU A 188 2.29 12.50 28.30
C GLU A 188 1.89 11.17 28.96
N LYS A 189 2.73 10.14 28.87
CA LYS A 189 2.46 8.78 29.35
C LYS A 189 1.15 8.16 28.81
N ASN A 190 0.47 8.83 27.87
CA ASN A 190 -0.69 8.33 27.17
C ASN A 190 -0.26 7.57 25.92
N VAL A 191 -0.73 6.36 25.79
CA VAL A 191 -0.26 5.43 24.74
C VAL A 191 -1.14 5.58 23.51
N TYR A 192 -0.87 6.56 22.65
CA TYR A 192 -1.44 6.61 21.31
C TYR A 192 -0.65 5.71 20.36
N ARG A 193 -0.96 4.39 20.40
CA ARG A 193 -0.27 3.38 19.58
C ARG A 193 -0.62 3.45 18.11
N TRP A 194 -1.73 4.07 17.76
CA TRP A 194 -2.28 4.10 16.39
C TRP A 194 -1.97 5.38 15.59
N GLY A 195 -1.36 6.39 16.19
CA GLY A 195 -1.04 7.64 15.51
C GLY A 195 -2.24 8.25 14.78
N ALA A 196 -2.06 8.56 13.50
CA ALA A 196 -3.12 9.12 12.64
C ALA A 196 -4.16 8.09 12.17
N PHE A 197 -3.96 6.79 12.41
CA PHE A 197 -4.73 5.73 11.75
C PHE A 197 -5.89 5.16 12.56
N TYR A 198 -6.22 5.68 13.71
CA TYR A 198 -7.34 5.25 14.56
C TYR A 198 -7.40 3.75 14.91
N ASN A 199 -6.43 2.96 14.45
CA ASN A 199 -6.31 1.55 14.72
C ASN A 199 -4.85 1.12 14.69
N GLU A 200 -4.43 0.31 15.66
CA GLU A 200 -3.05 -0.14 15.83
C GLU A 200 -2.58 -0.97 14.61
N ASN A 201 -3.40 -1.92 14.15
CA ASN A 201 -3.04 -2.77 13.02
C ASN A 201 -2.76 -1.97 11.74
N HIS A 202 -3.62 -0.99 11.45
CA HIS A 202 -3.48 -0.21 10.22
C HIS A 202 -2.26 0.73 10.26
N CYS A 203 -1.96 1.29 11.43
CA CYS A 203 -0.72 2.02 11.66
C CYS A 203 0.49 1.12 11.40
N ALA A 204 0.46 -0.10 11.95
CA ALA A 204 1.52 -1.07 11.81
C ALA A 204 1.76 -1.51 10.37
N TYR A 205 0.73 -1.66 9.51
CA TYR A 205 0.90 -1.99 8.09
C TYR A 205 1.70 -0.92 7.36
N VAL A 206 1.39 0.34 7.60
CA VAL A 206 2.08 1.46 6.95
C VAL A 206 3.52 1.59 7.47
N ILE A 207 3.72 1.37 8.78
CA ILE A 207 5.07 1.31 9.36
C ILE A 207 5.86 0.18 8.72
N GLY A 208 5.25 -0.99 8.51
CA GLY A 208 5.87 -2.15 7.88
C GLY A 208 6.36 -1.87 6.47
N VAL A 209 5.52 -1.26 5.63
CA VAL A 209 5.90 -0.78 4.29
C VAL A 209 7.12 0.15 4.35
N SER A 210 7.13 1.08 5.31
CA SER A 210 8.25 2.00 5.52
C SER A 210 9.55 1.25 5.88
N ILE A 211 9.48 0.29 6.80
CA ILE A 211 10.62 -0.55 7.21
C ILE A 211 11.19 -1.30 5.99
N ALA A 212 10.34 -1.93 5.19
CA ALA A 212 10.75 -2.68 4.01
C ALA A 212 11.49 -1.80 2.98
N LEU A 213 11.03 -0.56 2.75
CA LEU A 213 11.72 0.42 1.92
C LEU A 213 13.08 0.80 2.51
N LEU A 214 13.14 1.11 3.81
CA LEU A 214 14.33 1.60 4.49
C LEU A 214 15.43 0.54 4.60
N MET A 215 15.08 -0.74 4.85
CA MET A 215 16.05 -1.85 4.84
C MET A 215 16.80 -1.89 3.51
N THR A 216 16.06 -1.82 2.40
CA THR A 216 16.66 -1.86 1.07
C THR A 216 17.47 -0.60 0.76
N LEU A 217 16.97 0.58 1.12
CA LEU A 217 17.68 1.85 0.93
C LEU A 217 18.99 1.89 1.72
N MET A 218 18.99 1.43 2.98
CA MET A 218 20.18 1.38 3.81
C MET A 218 21.29 0.51 3.20
N VAL A 219 20.93 -0.60 2.55
CA VAL A 219 21.90 -1.50 1.94
C VAL A 219 22.40 -0.99 0.59
N TYR A 220 21.50 -0.51 -0.28
CA TYR A 220 21.84 -0.25 -1.69
C TYR A 220 22.00 1.23 -2.07
N GLU A 221 21.76 2.20 -1.17
CA GLU A 221 22.11 3.58 -1.49
C GLU A 221 23.62 3.75 -1.65
N GLU A 222 24.04 4.64 -2.55
CA GLU A 222 25.45 4.82 -2.88
C GLU A 222 26.14 5.80 -1.90
N LYS A 223 25.40 6.83 -1.50
CA LYS A 223 25.94 7.89 -0.61
C LYS A 223 25.85 7.44 0.84
N THR A 224 26.97 7.37 1.54
CA THR A 224 27.03 7.00 2.98
C THR A 224 26.08 7.82 3.83
N ARG A 225 25.96 9.12 3.59
CA ARG A 225 25.01 9.99 4.30
C ARG A 225 23.57 9.49 4.19
N LEU A 226 23.15 9.04 3.01
CA LEU A 226 21.80 8.53 2.80
C LEU A 226 21.60 7.15 3.43
N LYS A 227 22.64 6.32 3.49
CA LYS A 227 22.60 5.06 4.26
C LYS A 227 22.38 5.33 5.76
N ILE A 228 23.12 6.29 6.31
CA ILE A 228 22.97 6.69 7.72
C ILE A 228 21.57 7.23 7.98
N ILE A 229 21.06 8.11 7.12
CA ILE A 229 19.68 8.61 7.24
C ILE A 229 18.67 7.45 7.19
N ALA A 230 18.80 6.54 6.21
CA ALA A 230 17.92 5.37 6.12
C ALA A 230 17.99 4.50 7.40
N GLY A 231 19.19 4.31 7.98
CA GLY A 231 19.37 3.58 9.23
C GLY A 231 18.69 4.26 10.43
N LEU A 232 18.82 5.58 10.56
CA LEU A 232 18.15 6.34 11.63
C LEU A 232 16.62 6.28 11.50
N LEU A 233 16.10 6.45 10.28
CA LEU A 233 14.66 6.32 10.00
C LEU A 233 14.18 4.88 10.27
N LEU A 234 14.96 3.87 9.89
CA LEU A 234 14.68 2.45 10.14
C LEU A 234 14.59 2.17 11.64
N PHE A 235 15.53 2.66 12.42
CA PHE A 235 15.55 2.53 13.87
C PHE A 235 14.27 3.07 14.52
N ILE A 236 13.84 4.29 14.16
CA ILE A 236 12.61 4.92 14.65
C ILE A 236 11.38 4.09 14.27
N ASN A 237 11.30 3.62 13.01
CA ASN A 237 10.14 2.86 12.53
C ASN A 237 10.02 1.50 13.22
N ILE A 238 11.13 0.78 13.46
CA ILE A 238 11.08 -0.52 14.15
C ILE A 238 10.65 -0.34 15.61
N ILE A 239 11.21 0.63 16.33
CA ILE A 239 10.77 0.92 17.71
C ILE A 239 9.27 1.23 17.73
N SER A 240 8.79 2.03 16.78
CA SER A 240 7.36 2.37 16.68
C SER A 240 6.49 1.15 16.37
N LEU A 241 6.96 0.23 15.52
CA LEU A 241 6.24 -1.02 15.21
C LEU A 241 6.11 -1.92 16.45
N ILE A 242 7.19 -2.06 17.22
CA ILE A 242 7.20 -2.85 18.45
C ILE A 242 6.31 -2.20 19.51
N HIS A 243 6.40 -0.87 19.65
CA HIS A 243 5.52 -0.13 20.58
C HIS A 243 4.04 -0.22 20.20
N ASN A 244 3.74 -0.23 18.90
CA ASN A 244 2.38 -0.44 18.38
C ASN A 244 1.79 -1.80 18.79
N ASN A 245 2.63 -2.81 18.98
CA ASN A 245 2.28 -4.14 19.49
C ASN A 245 1.36 -4.97 18.59
N SER A 246 1.28 -4.68 17.29
CA SER A 246 0.49 -5.46 16.31
C SER A 246 1.31 -6.59 15.72
N PHE A 247 1.03 -7.83 16.12
CA PHE A 247 1.86 -8.99 15.78
C PHE A 247 1.84 -9.35 14.28
N GLY A 248 0.69 -9.25 13.61
CA GLY A 248 0.58 -9.56 12.18
C GLY A 248 1.58 -8.81 11.29
N PRO A 249 1.66 -7.47 11.36
CA PRO A 249 2.67 -6.68 10.64
C PRO A 249 4.11 -6.98 11.06
N ILE A 250 4.37 -7.35 12.32
CA ILE A 250 5.70 -7.80 12.75
C ILE A 250 6.11 -9.07 12.00
N LEU A 251 5.21 -10.04 11.91
CA LEU A 251 5.44 -11.28 11.15
C LEU A 251 5.63 -10.99 9.66
N ALA A 252 4.81 -10.11 9.07
CA ALA A 252 4.93 -9.69 7.68
C ALA A 252 6.30 -9.06 7.39
N ASN A 253 6.79 -8.20 8.29
CA ASN A 253 8.13 -7.61 8.18
C ASN A 253 9.26 -8.65 8.30
N THR A 254 9.07 -9.67 9.13
CA THR A 254 10.01 -10.79 9.21
C THR A 254 10.08 -11.53 7.87
N VAL A 255 8.94 -11.81 7.24
CA VAL A 255 8.89 -12.42 5.89
C VAL A 255 9.54 -11.51 4.85
N ALA A 256 9.28 -10.21 4.89
CA ALA A 256 9.89 -9.23 3.98
C ALA A 256 11.43 -9.15 4.17
N LEU A 257 11.92 -9.24 5.41
CA LEU A 257 13.35 -9.31 5.71
C LEU A 257 13.99 -10.58 5.13
N ILE A 258 13.37 -11.73 5.33
CA ILE A 258 13.83 -13.00 4.76
C ILE A 258 13.85 -12.90 3.23
N PHE A 259 12.79 -12.42 2.62
CA PHE A 259 12.71 -12.21 1.17
C PHE A 259 13.83 -11.28 0.68
N PHE A 260 14.05 -10.16 1.37
CA PHE A 260 15.12 -9.22 1.05
C PHE A 260 16.51 -9.87 1.15
N VAL A 261 16.80 -10.62 2.21
CA VAL A 261 18.09 -11.33 2.39
C VAL A 261 18.30 -12.36 1.29
N VAL A 262 17.27 -13.13 0.92
CA VAL A 262 17.34 -14.08 -0.20
C VAL A 262 17.67 -13.35 -1.51
N LEU A 263 17.01 -12.23 -1.79
CA LEU A 263 17.32 -11.41 -2.96
C LEU A 263 18.75 -10.86 -2.94
N PHE A 264 19.23 -10.43 -1.78
CA PHE A 264 20.59 -9.96 -1.60
C PHE A 264 21.60 -11.06 -1.94
N LEU A 265 21.40 -12.29 -1.45
CA LEU A 265 22.29 -13.43 -1.71
C LEU A 265 22.32 -13.79 -3.21
N ILE A 266 21.20 -13.66 -3.91
CA ILE A 266 21.11 -13.90 -5.36
C ILE A 266 21.84 -12.82 -6.16
N LYS A 267 21.72 -11.54 -5.76
CA LYS A 267 22.12 -10.41 -6.60
C LYS A 267 23.50 -9.85 -6.38
N ASN A 268 23.90 -9.57 -5.17
CA ASN A 268 25.11 -8.77 -4.97
C ASN A 268 25.72 -8.88 -3.57
N LYS A 269 26.72 -9.73 -3.45
CA LYS A 269 27.49 -9.87 -2.20
C LYS A 269 28.43 -8.68 -1.90
N LYS A 270 28.58 -7.70 -2.81
CA LYS A 270 29.48 -6.54 -2.60
C LYS A 270 29.02 -5.60 -1.49
N ALA A 271 27.73 -5.57 -1.16
CA ALA A 271 27.17 -4.73 -0.10
C ALA A 271 27.06 -5.46 1.26
N THR A 272 27.82 -6.54 1.49
CA THR A 272 27.73 -7.36 2.72
C THR A 272 27.88 -6.53 3.99
N MET A 273 28.83 -5.60 4.05
CA MET A 273 28.99 -4.72 5.23
C MET A 273 27.74 -3.88 5.49
N SER A 274 27.11 -3.35 4.44
CA SER A 274 25.85 -2.59 4.60
C SER A 274 24.69 -3.48 5.07
N LEU A 275 24.64 -4.74 4.62
CA LEU A 275 23.66 -5.72 5.11
C LEU A 275 23.89 -6.01 6.60
N VAL A 276 25.14 -6.29 7.02
CA VAL A 276 25.47 -6.52 8.43
C VAL A 276 25.07 -5.32 9.29
N MET A 277 25.41 -4.10 8.85
CA MET A 277 25.03 -2.88 9.55
C MET A 277 23.49 -2.71 9.64
N MET A 278 22.77 -3.07 8.59
CA MET A 278 21.31 -3.04 8.59
C MET A 278 20.73 -4.05 9.59
N LEU A 279 21.26 -5.27 9.63
CA LEU A 279 20.84 -6.29 10.60
C LEU A 279 21.13 -5.87 12.04
N LEU A 280 22.27 -5.23 12.30
CA LEU A 280 22.59 -4.67 13.63
C LEU A 280 21.61 -3.54 14.02
N VAL A 281 21.22 -2.69 13.09
CA VAL A 281 20.20 -1.67 13.36
C VAL A 281 18.86 -2.32 13.67
N VAL A 282 18.45 -3.35 12.94
CA VAL A 282 17.22 -4.10 13.20
C VAL A 282 17.25 -4.72 14.60
N ASP A 283 18.31 -5.43 14.94
CA ASP A 283 18.48 -6.10 16.23
C ASP A 283 18.45 -5.10 17.40
N LEU A 284 19.26 -4.04 17.31
CA LEU A 284 19.27 -2.97 18.32
C LEU A 284 17.90 -2.30 18.48
N SER A 285 17.19 -2.06 17.39
CA SER A 285 15.85 -1.46 17.42
C SER A 285 14.84 -2.38 18.07
N CYS A 286 14.93 -3.68 17.81
CA CYS A 286 14.08 -4.69 18.44
C CYS A 286 14.35 -4.76 19.95
N PHE A 287 15.61 -4.75 20.35
CA PHE A 287 15.99 -4.75 21.76
C PHE A 287 15.44 -3.50 22.47
N VAL A 288 15.74 -2.30 21.96
CA VAL A 288 15.28 -1.05 22.55
C VAL A 288 13.75 -0.96 22.60
N GLY A 289 13.07 -1.33 21.49
CA GLY A 289 11.61 -1.29 21.43
C GLY A 289 10.96 -2.28 22.40
N ASN A 290 11.53 -3.46 22.59
CA ASN A 290 11.05 -4.45 23.55
C ASN A 290 11.18 -3.97 24.99
N GLU A 291 12.33 -3.39 25.37
CA GLU A 291 12.56 -2.78 26.69
C GLU A 291 11.56 -1.63 26.96
N MET A 292 11.37 -0.74 25.98
CA MET A 292 10.42 0.38 26.10
C MET A 292 8.97 -0.10 26.22
N ASN A 293 8.64 -1.30 25.76
CA ASN A 293 7.29 -1.89 25.77
C ASN A 293 7.11 -3.01 26.82
N ASN A 294 7.91 -3.00 27.89
CA ASN A 294 7.84 -3.94 29.01
C ASN A 294 7.81 -5.42 28.56
N ASN A 295 8.64 -5.79 27.59
CA ASN A 295 8.78 -7.16 27.05
C ASN A 295 7.54 -7.73 26.36
N SER A 296 6.52 -6.93 26.05
CA SER A 296 5.29 -7.39 25.40
C SER A 296 5.53 -7.97 23.98
N PHE A 297 6.62 -7.57 23.33
CA PHE A 297 7.03 -8.14 22.04
C PHE A 297 7.32 -9.65 22.15
N VAL A 298 8.04 -10.07 23.19
CA VAL A 298 8.35 -11.50 23.45
C VAL A 298 7.07 -12.27 23.79
N ASP A 299 6.15 -11.69 24.53
CA ASP A 299 4.90 -12.36 24.91
C ASP A 299 3.99 -12.60 23.72
N ASN A 300 3.98 -11.74 22.72
CA ASN A 300 3.26 -11.97 21.47
C ASN A 300 3.74 -13.24 20.72
N PHE A 301 5.04 -13.56 20.76
CA PHE A 301 5.54 -14.79 20.19
C PHE A 301 5.03 -16.03 20.95
N LYS A 302 4.91 -15.97 22.27
CA LYS A 302 4.33 -17.07 23.07
C LYS A 302 2.88 -17.33 22.66
N ILE A 303 2.09 -16.26 22.50
CA ILE A 303 0.69 -16.36 22.04
C ILE A 303 0.63 -17.00 20.65
N PHE A 304 1.48 -16.54 19.71
CA PHE A 304 1.54 -17.08 18.36
C PHE A 304 1.87 -18.59 18.35
N PHE A 305 2.87 -19.02 19.10
CA PHE A 305 3.20 -20.44 19.18
C PHE A 305 2.07 -21.26 19.80
N GLY A 306 1.39 -20.74 20.84
CA GLY A 306 0.18 -21.38 21.38
C GLY A 306 -0.95 -21.49 20.35
N ASP A 307 -1.12 -20.51 19.47
CA ASP A 307 -2.11 -20.59 18.37
C ASP A 307 -1.69 -21.60 17.29
N VAL A 308 -0.38 -21.75 17.02
CA VAL A 308 0.14 -22.79 16.10
C VAL A 308 -0.12 -24.18 16.65
N ASP A 309 0.07 -24.40 17.97
CA ASP A 309 -0.23 -25.67 18.62
C ASP A 309 -1.71 -26.03 18.45
N LYS A 310 -2.63 -25.08 18.63
CA LYS A 310 -4.08 -25.30 18.39
C LYS A 310 -4.41 -25.67 16.94
N LEU A 311 -3.63 -25.20 15.97
CA LEU A 311 -3.81 -25.56 14.56
C LEU A 311 -3.30 -26.97 14.24
N THR A 312 -2.23 -27.41 14.92
CA THR A 312 -1.60 -28.73 14.70
C THR A 312 -2.35 -29.86 15.43
N ASP A 313 -2.78 -29.60 16.65
CA ASP A 313 -3.41 -30.61 17.52
C ASP A 313 -4.91 -30.29 17.77
N LYS A 314 -5.65 -30.14 16.66
CA LYS A 314 -7.05 -29.66 16.66
C LYS A 314 -7.99 -30.51 17.54
N ASP A 315 -7.72 -31.79 17.66
CA ASP A 315 -8.57 -32.73 18.42
C ASP A 315 -8.47 -32.52 19.93
N ASP A 316 -7.42 -31.82 20.41
CA ASP A 316 -7.24 -31.53 21.83
C ASP A 316 -7.94 -30.22 22.27
N TYR A 317 -8.56 -29.50 21.35
CA TYR A 317 -9.17 -28.20 21.62
C TYR A 317 -10.65 -28.16 21.23
N THR A 318 -11.45 -27.40 22.00
CA THR A 318 -12.85 -27.18 21.70
C THR A 318 -13.04 -26.34 20.44
N GLU A 319 -14.22 -26.45 19.80
CA GLU A 319 -14.55 -25.60 18.62
C GLU A 319 -14.48 -24.11 18.95
N GLU A 320 -14.82 -23.72 20.18
CA GLU A 320 -14.76 -22.31 20.58
C GLU A 320 -13.29 -21.81 20.74
N GLU A 321 -12.41 -22.62 21.33
CA GLU A 321 -10.98 -22.30 21.41
C GLU A 321 -10.34 -22.22 20.03
N TYR A 322 -10.75 -23.09 19.10
CA TYR A 322 -10.29 -23.01 17.70
C TYR A 322 -10.74 -21.74 17.01
N LYS A 323 -11.95 -21.26 17.26
CA LYS A 323 -12.45 -19.98 16.73
C LYS A 323 -11.68 -18.76 17.24
N GLN A 324 -11.08 -18.83 18.42
CA GLN A 324 -10.31 -17.74 19.03
C GLN A 324 -8.90 -17.58 18.47
N ILE A 325 -8.40 -18.53 17.67
CA ILE A 325 -7.07 -18.46 17.05
C ILE A 325 -6.89 -17.15 16.29
N GLY A 326 -5.72 -16.55 16.44
CA GLY A 326 -5.37 -15.30 15.80
C GLY A 326 -6.17 -14.09 16.30
N THR A 327 -6.55 -14.09 17.59
CA THR A 327 -7.42 -13.06 18.18
C THR A 327 -8.79 -12.99 17.47
N ASP A 328 -9.52 -14.10 17.46
CA ASP A 328 -10.82 -14.33 16.79
C ASP A 328 -10.81 -14.28 15.25
N ARG A 329 -9.65 -14.19 14.59
CA ARG A 329 -9.61 -14.15 13.12
C ARG A 329 -10.18 -15.42 12.49
N MET A 330 -9.95 -16.59 13.09
CA MET A 330 -10.51 -17.84 12.60
C MET A 330 -12.05 -17.79 12.54
N ARG A 331 -12.69 -17.24 13.55
CA ARG A 331 -14.16 -17.01 13.57
C ARG A 331 -14.60 -16.13 12.42
N LEU A 332 -13.88 -15.02 12.17
CA LEU A 332 -14.18 -14.09 11.08
C LEU A 332 -14.01 -14.73 9.71
N TRP A 333 -12.97 -15.56 9.54
CA TRP A 333 -12.72 -16.27 8.28
C TRP A 333 -13.82 -17.33 8.02
N MET A 334 -14.21 -18.08 9.03
CA MET A 334 -15.31 -19.05 8.92
C MET A 334 -16.62 -18.34 8.55
N GLY A 335 -16.95 -17.24 9.22
CA GLY A 335 -18.12 -16.41 8.90
C GLY A 335 -18.08 -15.85 7.47
N SER A 336 -16.92 -15.41 7.00
CA SER A 336 -16.73 -14.93 5.63
C SER A 336 -16.92 -16.06 4.61
N CYS A 337 -16.40 -17.25 4.88
CA CYS A 337 -16.60 -18.43 4.03
C CYS A 337 -18.10 -18.81 3.94
N GLU A 338 -18.88 -18.67 5.03
CA GLU A 338 -20.33 -18.89 5.00
C GLU A 338 -21.06 -17.86 4.13
N ILE A 339 -20.64 -16.58 4.14
CA ILE A 339 -21.19 -15.56 3.25
C ILE A 339 -20.87 -15.90 1.79
N ILE A 340 -19.63 -16.30 1.50
CA ILE A 340 -19.21 -16.70 0.15
C ILE A 340 -20.03 -17.89 -0.34
N LYS A 341 -20.26 -18.91 0.47
CA LYS A 341 -21.12 -20.06 0.11
C LYS A 341 -22.55 -19.63 -0.25
N ARG A 342 -23.11 -18.68 0.50
CA ARG A 342 -24.47 -18.16 0.25
C ARG A 342 -24.57 -17.23 -0.95
N LYS A 343 -23.51 -16.46 -1.24
CA LYS A 343 -23.47 -15.43 -2.30
C LYS A 343 -22.18 -15.51 -3.14
N PRO A 344 -21.92 -16.63 -3.84
CA PRO A 344 -20.61 -16.91 -4.44
C PRO A 344 -20.25 -16.00 -5.62
N ILE A 345 -21.24 -15.51 -6.39
CA ILE A 345 -20.98 -14.75 -7.63
C ILE A 345 -20.78 -13.26 -7.33
N PHE A 346 -21.74 -12.63 -6.68
CA PHE A 346 -21.75 -11.17 -6.47
C PHE A 346 -21.29 -10.74 -5.08
N GLY A 347 -21.12 -11.68 -4.15
CA GLY A 347 -20.84 -11.35 -2.74
C GLY A 347 -21.99 -10.63 -2.06
N CYS A 348 -21.69 -9.93 -0.98
CA CYS A 348 -22.69 -9.12 -0.26
C CYS A 348 -22.72 -7.65 -0.67
N GLY A 349 -21.83 -7.24 -1.54
CA GLY A 349 -21.54 -5.83 -1.89
C GLY A 349 -20.40 -5.27 -1.03
N PRO A 350 -19.57 -4.36 -1.58
CA PRO A 350 -18.54 -3.66 -0.81
C PRO A 350 -19.10 -3.07 0.48
N GLU A 351 -18.34 -3.15 1.57
CA GLU A 351 -18.71 -2.61 2.89
C GLU A 351 -19.90 -3.29 3.60
N ASN A 352 -20.53 -4.31 3.01
CA ASN A 352 -21.75 -4.93 3.56
C ASN A 352 -21.48 -6.25 4.33
N THR A 353 -20.22 -6.55 4.64
CA THR A 353 -19.87 -7.77 5.40
C THR A 353 -20.54 -7.79 6.77
N ARG A 354 -20.70 -6.63 7.42
CA ARG A 354 -21.33 -6.50 8.74
C ARG A 354 -22.77 -7.02 8.76
N GLU A 355 -23.59 -6.56 7.83
CA GLU A 355 -24.98 -6.96 7.69
C GLU A 355 -25.09 -8.41 7.24
N ALA A 356 -24.24 -8.83 6.30
CA ALA A 356 -24.23 -10.19 5.79
C ALA A 356 -23.82 -11.22 6.86
N SER A 357 -22.99 -10.83 7.83
CA SER A 357 -22.56 -11.65 8.97
C SER A 357 -23.49 -11.62 10.16
N GLY A 358 -24.60 -10.87 10.11
CA GLY A 358 -25.47 -10.66 11.26
C GLY A 358 -24.82 -9.83 12.36
N TYR A 359 -24.05 -8.81 11.98
CA TYR A 359 -23.34 -7.87 12.86
C TYR A 359 -22.19 -8.47 13.68
N ILE A 360 -21.68 -9.65 13.30
CA ILE A 360 -20.53 -10.28 13.96
C ILE A 360 -19.24 -9.51 13.66
N SER A 361 -19.03 -9.11 12.41
CA SER A 361 -17.85 -8.35 12.01
C SER A 361 -18.09 -7.48 10.77
N SER A 362 -17.40 -6.35 10.72
CA SER A 362 -17.41 -5.46 9.53
C SER A 362 -16.51 -5.96 8.39
N THR A 363 -15.66 -6.97 8.62
CA THR A 363 -14.67 -7.45 7.64
C THR A 363 -14.08 -8.79 8.08
N ALA A 364 -13.50 -9.53 7.14
CA ALA A 364 -12.81 -10.79 7.40
C ALA A 364 -11.47 -10.64 8.14
N HIS A 365 -10.93 -9.43 8.32
CA HIS A 365 -9.53 -9.21 8.73
C HIS A 365 -8.53 -10.04 7.89
N ASN A 366 -8.83 -10.15 6.62
CA ASN A 366 -8.01 -10.72 5.55
C ASN A 366 -8.50 -10.06 4.26
N GLU A 367 -7.64 -9.26 3.59
CA GLU A 367 -8.05 -8.48 2.42
C GLU A 367 -8.51 -9.36 1.27
N TYR A 368 -7.84 -10.49 1.03
CA TYR A 368 -8.18 -11.42 -0.05
C TYR A 368 -9.57 -12.03 0.16
N LEU A 369 -9.84 -12.46 1.40
CA LEU A 369 -11.11 -13.03 1.79
C LEU A 369 -12.22 -11.96 1.79
N THR A 370 -11.90 -10.73 2.22
CA THR A 370 -12.85 -9.60 2.19
C THR A 370 -13.27 -9.28 0.75
N ILE A 371 -12.34 -9.23 -0.21
CA ILE A 371 -12.67 -9.01 -1.62
C ILE A 371 -13.63 -10.10 -2.13
N ALA A 372 -13.35 -11.38 -1.79
CA ALA A 372 -14.21 -12.48 -2.20
C ALA A 372 -15.58 -12.45 -1.50
N THR A 373 -15.64 -12.04 -0.23
CA THR A 373 -16.87 -11.92 0.54
C THR A 373 -17.77 -10.80 0.03
N GLU A 374 -17.17 -9.64 -0.25
CA GLU A 374 -17.88 -8.44 -0.65
C GLU A 374 -18.21 -8.43 -2.15
N ASN A 375 -17.31 -8.92 -3.01
CA ASN A 375 -17.46 -8.85 -4.47
C ASN A 375 -17.59 -10.21 -5.17
N GLY A 376 -17.69 -11.31 -4.41
CA GLY A 376 -17.79 -12.67 -4.92
C GLY A 376 -16.46 -13.33 -5.26
N ILE A 377 -16.47 -14.66 -5.43
CA ILE A 377 -15.27 -15.47 -5.72
C ILE A 377 -14.55 -14.98 -6.98
N PHE A 378 -15.32 -14.58 -8.01
CA PHE A 378 -14.76 -14.08 -9.26
C PHE A 378 -13.85 -12.87 -9.04
N ALA A 379 -14.25 -11.90 -8.21
CA ALA A 379 -13.42 -10.76 -7.83
C ALA A 379 -12.15 -11.18 -7.09
N GLY A 380 -12.26 -12.10 -6.13
CA GLY A 380 -11.10 -12.66 -5.43
C GLY A 380 -10.10 -13.31 -6.39
N ILE A 381 -10.58 -14.10 -7.35
CA ILE A 381 -9.74 -14.72 -8.38
C ILE A 381 -9.07 -13.66 -9.27
N LEU A 382 -9.81 -12.66 -9.75
CA LEU A 382 -9.25 -11.57 -10.57
C LEU A 382 -8.12 -10.85 -9.84
N TYR A 383 -8.33 -10.51 -8.57
CA TYR A 383 -7.34 -9.83 -7.74
C TYR A 383 -6.07 -10.67 -7.56
N ILE A 384 -6.22 -11.92 -7.08
CA ILE A 384 -5.08 -12.82 -6.85
C ILE A 384 -4.35 -13.10 -8.17
N LEU A 385 -5.08 -13.38 -9.25
CA LEU A 385 -4.47 -13.66 -10.56
C LEU A 385 -3.69 -12.45 -11.11
N SER A 386 -4.21 -11.23 -10.93
CA SER A 386 -3.50 -10.02 -11.34
C SER A 386 -2.15 -9.88 -10.61
N LEU A 387 -2.13 -10.16 -9.30
CA LEU A 387 -0.90 -10.13 -8.48
C LEU A 387 0.06 -11.25 -8.87
N VAL A 388 -0.42 -12.47 -9.05
CA VAL A 388 0.42 -13.61 -9.45
C VAL A 388 1.07 -13.37 -10.80
N ILE A 389 0.34 -12.85 -11.78
CA ILE A 389 0.89 -12.52 -13.11
C ILE A 389 1.96 -11.44 -12.99
N LEU A 390 1.67 -10.34 -12.27
CA LEU A 390 2.63 -9.25 -12.07
C LEU A 390 3.90 -9.74 -11.38
N LEU A 391 3.76 -10.41 -10.24
CA LEU A 391 4.90 -10.89 -9.45
C LEU A 391 5.70 -11.95 -10.20
N SER A 392 5.05 -12.89 -10.88
CA SER A 392 5.74 -13.92 -11.69
C SER A 392 6.55 -13.29 -12.82
N LYS A 393 6.00 -12.28 -13.51
CA LYS A 393 6.72 -11.52 -14.54
C LYS A 393 7.94 -10.81 -13.97
N LYS A 394 7.78 -10.19 -12.79
CA LYS A 394 8.89 -9.49 -12.12
C LYS A 394 9.96 -10.47 -11.59
N ILE A 395 9.57 -11.57 -10.96
CA ILE A 395 10.50 -12.59 -10.43
C ILE A 395 11.30 -13.25 -11.55
N LYS A 396 10.71 -13.55 -12.71
CA LYS A 396 11.45 -14.07 -13.88
C LYS A 396 12.60 -13.14 -14.29
N ASN A 397 12.43 -11.83 -14.10
CA ASN A 397 13.40 -10.80 -14.44
C ASN A 397 14.21 -10.29 -13.24
N ILE A 398 14.25 -11.03 -12.14
CA ILE A 398 14.83 -10.61 -10.86
C ILE A 398 16.31 -10.22 -10.97
N LYS A 399 17.06 -10.84 -11.87
CA LYS A 399 18.47 -10.53 -12.14
C LYS A 399 18.66 -9.08 -12.62
N TYR A 400 17.67 -8.50 -13.28
CA TYR A 400 17.71 -7.14 -13.83
C TYR A 400 17.11 -6.09 -12.88
N TRP A 401 16.62 -6.48 -11.71
CA TRP A 401 16.09 -5.52 -10.76
C TRP A 401 17.18 -4.54 -10.32
N ASN A 402 16.93 -3.27 -10.49
CA ASN A 402 17.75 -2.24 -9.89
C ASN A 402 17.38 -2.03 -8.41
N LYS A 403 18.14 -1.18 -7.70
CA LYS A 403 17.90 -0.89 -6.27
C LYS A 403 16.48 -0.41 -5.98
N TYR A 404 15.87 0.36 -6.87
CA TYR A 404 14.52 0.87 -6.66
C TYR A 404 13.45 -0.20 -6.86
N THR A 405 13.64 -1.06 -7.85
CA THR A 405 12.75 -2.22 -8.05
C THR A 405 12.84 -3.20 -6.87
N LEU A 406 14.03 -3.36 -6.28
CA LEU A 406 14.21 -4.12 -5.04
C LEU A 406 13.45 -3.48 -3.87
N CYS A 407 13.59 -2.15 -3.66
CA CYS A 407 12.86 -1.44 -2.63
C CYS A 407 11.35 -1.66 -2.75
N ILE A 408 10.81 -1.39 -3.95
CA ILE A 408 9.37 -1.50 -4.20
C ILE A 408 8.91 -2.95 -4.04
N GLY A 409 9.65 -3.92 -4.59
CA GLY A 409 9.31 -5.33 -4.51
C GLY A 409 9.26 -5.84 -3.07
N THR A 410 10.24 -5.48 -2.23
CA THR A 410 10.26 -5.84 -0.80
C THR A 410 9.08 -5.25 -0.05
N ALA A 411 8.76 -3.96 -0.30
CA ALA A 411 7.63 -3.29 0.34
C ALA A 411 6.27 -3.83 -0.13
N VAL A 412 6.14 -4.23 -1.40
CA VAL A 412 4.92 -4.89 -1.89
C VAL A 412 4.75 -6.27 -1.25
N VAL A 413 5.83 -7.05 -1.10
CA VAL A 413 5.77 -8.36 -0.41
C VAL A 413 5.36 -8.18 1.05
N GLU A 414 5.93 -7.19 1.74
CA GLU A 414 5.53 -6.88 3.13
C GLU A 414 4.02 -6.59 3.21
N TYR A 415 3.52 -5.67 2.36
CA TYR A 415 2.10 -5.34 2.37
C TYR A 415 1.22 -6.55 2.08
N LEU A 416 1.56 -7.37 1.09
CA LEU A 416 0.79 -8.57 0.74
C LEU A 416 0.74 -9.59 1.89
N CYS A 417 1.81 -9.71 2.68
CA CYS A 417 1.83 -10.53 3.89
C CYS A 417 0.96 -9.90 4.99
N SER A 418 1.05 -8.59 5.21
CA SER A 418 0.21 -7.86 6.14
C SER A 418 -1.29 -7.95 5.78
N ALA A 419 -1.62 -7.90 4.49
CA ALA A 419 -2.98 -8.02 3.96
C ALA A 419 -3.64 -9.37 4.27
N PHE A 420 -2.86 -10.43 4.52
CA PHE A 420 -3.37 -11.75 4.91
C PHE A 420 -4.06 -11.74 6.28
N VAL A 421 -3.64 -10.83 7.16
CA VAL A 421 -4.24 -10.65 8.50
C VAL A 421 -4.81 -9.24 8.67
N GLY A 422 -4.99 -8.52 7.58
CA GLY A 422 -5.31 -7.10 7.50
C GLY A 422 -6.67 -6.74 6.96
N VAL A 423 -6.96 -5.46 7.00
CA VAL A 423 -8.17 -4.85 6.46
C VAL A 423 -7.80 -3.76 5.47
N MET A 424 -8.43 -3.79 4.30
CA MET A 424 -8.30 -2.72 3.32
C MET A 424 -8.98 -1.45 3.84
N LEU A 425 -8.20 -0.39 4.03
CA LEU A 425 -8.68 0.89 4.49
C LEU A 425 -8.04 2.04 3.72
N TYR A 426 -8.82 3.06 3.46
CA TYR A 426 -8.46 4.19 2.61
C TYR A 426 -7.12 4.85 2.97
N TYR A 427 -6.72 4.89 4.24
CA TYR A 427 -5.50 5.54 4.69
C TYR A 427 -4.24 4.63 4.70
N SER A 428 -4.39 3.32 4.66
CA SER A 428 -3.26 2.38 4.61
C SER A 428 -3.01 1.85 3.20
N VAL A 429 -4.07 1.49 2.49
CA VAL A 429 -4.00 0.84 1.18
C VAL A 429 -3.48 1.77 0.06
N LEU A 430 -3.56 3.09 0.25
CA LEU A 430 -3.05 4.05 -0.72
C LEU A 430 -1.55 3.85 -1.02
N TYR A 431 -0.74 3.56 0.00
CA TYR A 431 0.70 3.30 -0.16
C TYR A 431 0.95 2.05 -1.00
N TYR A 432 0.15 1.02 -0.79
CA TYR A 432 0.23 -0.21 -1.57
C TYR A 432 -0.07 0.03 -3.06
N PHE A 433 -1.15 0.74 -3.41
CA PHE A 433 -1.48 1.00 -4.80
C PHE A 433 -0.46 1.93 -5.48
N ILE A 434 0.14 2.87 -4.75
CA ILE A 434 1.28 3.65 -5.25
C ILE A 434 2.47 2.73 -5.57
N LEU A 435 2.86 1.86 -4.64
CA LEU A 435 3.98 0.93 -4.82
C LEU A 435 3.69 -0.11 -5.91
N LEU A 436 2.45 -0.63 -5.97
CA LEU A 436 2.04 -1.58 -7.01
C LEU A 436 2.08 -0.93 -8.40
N GLY A 437 1.65 0.32 -8.53
CA GLY A 437 1.76 1.10 -9.77
C GLY A 437 3.22 1.32 -10.20
N LEU A 438 4.10 1.63 -9.25
CA LEU A 438 5.54 1.69 -9.51
C LEU A 438 6.12 0.32 -9.90
N LEU A 439 5.69 -0.76 -9.25
CA LEU A 439 6.19 -2.11 -9.56
C LEU A 439 5.73 -2.57 -10.95
N SER A 440 4.50 -2.22 -11.36
CA SER A 440 3.94 -2.63 -12.65
C SER A 440 4.62 -1.95 -13.84
N GLY A 441 5.33 -0.84 -13.63
CA GLY A 441 6.09 -0.16 -14.68
C GLY A 441 7.17 -1.07 -15.28
N GLU A 442 7.39 -0.94 -16.59
CA GLU A 442 8.43 -1.70 -17.32
C GLU A 442 9.68 -0.85 -17.45
N GLU A 443 10.84 -1.40 -17.07
CA GLU A 443 12.11 -0.76 -17.36
C GLU A 443 12.34 -0.90 -18.88
N LYS A 444 12.54 0.23 -19.57
CA LYS A 444 13.02 0.20 -20.95
C LYS A 444 14.44 -0.36 -20.91
N GLU A 445 14.66 -1.45 -21.64
CA GLU A 445 15.97 -2.03 -21.89
C GLU A 445 16.96 -0.99 -22.45
#